data_a4d31ca8bad37412fda95e857079ba79
#
_entry.id   a4d31ca8bad37412fda95e857079ba79
#
_cell.length_a   1.000
_cell.length_b   1.000
_cell.length_c   1.000
_cell.angle_alpha   90.00
_cell.angle_beta   90.00
_cell.angle_gamma   90.00
#
_symmetry.space_group_name_H-M   'P 1'
#
loop_
_entity.id
_entity.type
_entity.pdbx_description
1 polymer ?
#
loop_
_entity_poly.entity_id
_entity_poly.type
_entity_poly.pdbx_seq_one_letter_code
_entity_poly.pdbx_strand_id
1 'polypeptide(L)'
;MLSIAYEEAERGDTEAMRVLYYAEEGLVWLEKAAEAGDTDAQQLLGSFYKAGGGWFLTTGNRNKAVERWFLASAEGGNPVGMMLYANYLFENDGSKKEIRHWVKTAAEMGHIDAVSTYASNIAHLPNDLDFPEDLVAGYGLTYLLSQLQGGGVAPEDGRRNLPELAKKMTPAQIEEAEVFAEDWAKSHPPLSYFVPVYGY
;
A
#
# COMPACT_ATOMS: atom_id res chain seq x y z
N MET A 1 -11.22 -13.29 27.17
CA MET A 1 -10.67 -12.99 25.80
C MET A 1 -9.17 -12.79 25.84
N LEU A 2 -8.63 -11.84 26.61
CA LEU A 2 -7.17 -11.60 26.67
C LEU A 2 -6.34 -12.80 27.14
N SER A 3 -6.84 -13.61 28.09
CA SER A 3 -6.09 -14.80 28.56
C SER A 3 -5.83 -15.81 27.44
N ILE A 4 -6.75 -15.98 26.51
CA ILE A 4 -6.58 -16.86 25.35
C ILE A 4 -5.53 -16.26 24.41
N ALA A 5 -5.61 -14.96 24.14
CA ALA A 5 -4.64 -14.28 23.29
C ALA A 5 -3.20 -14.38 23.85
N TYR A 6 -3.03 -14.29 25.18
CA TYR A 6 -1.73 -14.50 25.82
C TYR A 6 -1.20 -15.93 25.59
N GLU A 7 -2.04 -16.95 25.78
CA GLU A 7 -1.62 -18.33 25.58
C GLU A 7 -1.25 -18.63 24.12
N GLU A 8 -1.99 -18.10 23.18
CA GLU A 8 -1.72 -18.23 21.74
C GLU A 8 -0.47 -17.47 21.33
N ALA A 9 -0.30 -16.23 21.78
CA ALA A 9 0.87 -15.41 21.51
C ALA A 9 2.16 -16.06 22.07
N GLU A 10 2.13 -16.65 23.28
CA GLU A 10 3.27 -17.37 23.85
C GLU A 10 3.61 -18.65 23.06
N ARG A 11 2.66 -19.21 22.31
CA ARG A 11 2.89 -20.35 21.39
C ARG A 11 3.40 -19.90 20.02
N GLY A 12 3.52 -18.58 19.78
CA GLY A 12 4.06 -18.01 18.53
C GLY A 12 2.99 -17.54 17.55
N ASP A 13 1.72 -17.47 17.95
CA ASP A 13 0.65 -16.94 17.10
C ASP A 13 0.82 -15.41 16.96
N THR A 14 1.16 -14.97 15.75
CA THR A 14 1.44 -13.56 15.47
C THR A 14 0.19 -12.69 15.44
N GLU A 15 -0.96 -13.25 15.07
CA GLU A 15 -2.24 -12.55 15.13
C GLU A 15 -2.63 -12.27 16.59
N ALA A 16 -2.49 -13.26 17.47
CA ALA A 16 -2.70 -13.07 18.91
C ALA A 16 -1.75 -12.01 19.49
N MET A 17 -0.48 -11.98 19.05
CA MET A 17 0.48 -10.93 19.45
C MET A 17 -0.01 -9.54 19.00
N ARG A 18 -0.53 -9.39 17.78
CA ARG A 18 -1.11 -8.11 17.32
C ARG A 18 -2.35 -7.72 18.13
N VAL A 19 -3.21 -8.69 18.46
CA VAL A 19 -4.37 -8.45 19.33
C VAL A 19 -3.94 -7.90 20.70
N LEU A 20 -2.89 -8.46 21.31
CA LEU A 20 -2.33 -7.96 22.57
C LEU A 20 -1.77 -6.54 22.42
N TYR A 21 -1.06 -6.25 21.34
CA TYR A 21 -0.59 -4.89 21.08
C TYR A 21 -1.74 -3.89 20.99
N TYR A 22 -2.83 -4.22 20.28
CA TYR A 22 -4.00 -3.34 20.19
C TYR A 22 -4.79 -3.21 21.49
N ALA A 23 -4.70 -4.23 22.35
CA ALA A 23 -5.25 -4.17 23.70
C ALA A 23 -4.37 -3.37 24.68
N GLU A 24 -3.37 -2.63 24.16
CA GLU A 24 -2.43 -1.80 24.93
C GLU A 24 -1.53 -2.59 25.91
N GLU A 25 -1.34 -3.89 25.66
CA GLU A 25 -0.49 -4.77 26.47
C GLU A 25 1.02 -4.58 26.20
N GLY A 26 1.35 -3.59 25.38
CA GLY A 26 2.71 -3.10 25.18
C GLY A 26 3.32 -3.40 23.81
N LEU A 27 4.26 -2.54 23.43
CA LEU A 27 4.98 -2.59 22.16
C LEU A 27 5.72 -3.92 21.94
N VAL A 28 6.12 -4.60 23.02
CA VAL A 28 6.84 -5.87 22.97
C VAL A 28 6.12 -6.95 22.15
N TRP A 29 4.80 -6.94 22.14
CA TRP A 29 4.01 -7.90 21.35
C TRP A 29 4.07 -7.59 19.87
N LEU A 30 4.04 -6.32 19.48
CA LEU A 30 4.23 -5.90 18.09
C LEU A 30 5.64 -6.24 17.59
N GLU A 31 6.67 -6.00 18.43
CA GLU A 31 8.05 -6.34 18.09
C GLU A 31 8.21 -7.86 17.89
N LYS A 32 7.67 -8.69 18.79
CA LYS A 32 7.69 -10.15 18.64
C LYS A 32 6.99 -10.63 17.38
N ALA A 33 5.81 -10.10 17.08
CA ALA A 33 5.09 -10.46 15.86
C ALA A 33 5.88 -10.09 14.59
N ALA A 34 6.46 -8.89 14.55
CA ALA A 34 7.27 -8.41 13.43
C ALA A 34 8.53 -9.28 13.23
N GLU A 35 9.21 -9.63 14.33
CA GLU A 35 10.38 -10.53 14.30
C GLU A 35 10.02 -11.96 13.90
N ALA A 36 8.80 -12.41 14.21
CA ALA A 36 8.27 -13.70 13.76
C ALA A 36 7.83 -13.70 12.28
N GLY A 37 7.95 -12.56 11.57
CA GLY A 37 7.66 -12.45 10.15
C GLY A 37 6.22 -12.02 9.81
N ASP A 38 5.43 -11.59 10.78
CA ASP A 38 4.09 -11.03 10.54
C ASP A 38 4.21 -9.71 9.78
N THR A 39 3.76 -9.69 8.53
CA THR A 39 3.94 -8.54 7.63
C THR A 39 3.09 -7.33 8.04
N ASP A 40 1.94 -7.55 8.69
CA ASP A 40 1.13 -6.47 9.25
C ASP A 40 1.82 -5.85 10.47
N ALA A 41 2.41 -6.69 11.35
CA ALA A 41 3.18 -6.20 12.48
C ALA A 41 4.43 -5.43 12.02
N GLN A 42 5.10 -5.90 10.97
CA GLN A 42 6.26 -5.22 10.38
C GLN A 42 5.92 -3.82 9.87
N GLN A 43 4.83 -3.67 9.09
CA GLN A 43 4.42 -2.35 8.59
C GLN A 43 3.97 -1.42 9.73
N LEU A 44 3.28 -1.96 10.75
CA LEU A 44 2.85 -1.19 11.92
C LEU A 44 4.05 -0.71 12.74
N LEU A 45 5.04 -1.59 12.98
CA LEU A 45 6.24 -1.26 13.74
C LEU A 45 7.09 -0.21 13.01
N GLY A 46 7.25 -0.36 11.68
CA GLY A 46 7.91 0.65 10.84
C GLY A 46 7.21 2.00 10.93
N SER A 47 5.87 2.01 10.86
CA SER A 47 5.04 3.22 10.97
C SER A 47 5.16 3.85 12.37
N PHE A 48 5.15 3.04 13.43
CA PHE A 48 5.35 3.51 14.80
C PHE A 48 6.71 4.21 14.96
N TYR A 49 7.78 3.63 14.42
CA TYR A 49 9.10 4.24 14.47
C TYR A 49 9.19 5.50 13.60
N LYS A 50 8.57 5.53 12.41
CA LYS A 50 8.50 6.72 11.54
C LYS A 50 7.78 7.87 12.24
N ALA A 51 6.72 7.59 12.99
CA ALA A 51 5.97 8.57 13.78
C ALA A 51 6.73 9.09 15.02
N GLY A 52 7.94 8.59 15.28
CA GLY A 52 8.77 9.04 16.41
C GLY A 52 8.75 8.12 17.62
N GLY A 53 7.99 7.03 17.58
CA GLY A 53 7.94 6.04 18.65
C GLY A 53 9.28 5.30 18.85
N GLY A 54 9.38 4.56 19.97
CA GLY A 54 10.59 3.84 20.35
C GLY A 54 11.75 4.74 20.77
N TRP A 55 12.77 4.14 21.35
CA TRP A 55 13.98 4.85 21.75
C TRP A 55 15.15 4.53 20.82
N PHE A 56 15.78 5.56 20.26
CA PHE A 56 16.91 5.44 19.36
C PHE A 56 18.00 6.45 19.74
N LEU A 57 19.27 6.03 19.68
CA LEU A 57 20.42 6.90 19.98
C LEU A 57 20.56 8.06 19.00
N THR A 58 20.18 7.84 17.74
CA THR A 58 20.27 8.84 16.65
C THR A 58 19.09 8.71 15.69
N THR A 59 18.77 9.79 14.98
CA THR A 59 17.79 9.77 13.88
C THR A 59 18.16 8.75 12.79
N GLY A 60 19.46 8.61 12.50
CA GLY A 60 19.94 7.63 11.52
C GLY A 60 19.65 6.18 11.91
N ASN A 61 19.73 5.84 13.20
CA ASN A 61 19.35 4.50 13.67
C ASN A 61 17.85 4.26 13.55
N ARG A 62 17.03 5.29 13.81
CA ARG A 62 15.58 5.23 13.61
C ARG A 62 15.25 5.00 12.15
N ASN A 63 15.83 5.78 11.24
CA ASN A 63 15.59 5.66 9.81
C ASN A 63 15.92 4.27 9.26
N LYS A 64 17.05 3.68 9.71
CA LYS A 64 17.40 2.29 9.37
C LYS A 64 16.37 1.27 9.88
N ALA A 65 15.81 1.49 11.06
CA ALA A 65 14.78 0.61 11.60
C ALA A 65 13.47 0.74 10.81
N VAL A 66 13.07 1.95 10.43
CA VAL A 66 11.92 2.21 9.56
C VAL A 66 12.10 1.50 8.21
N GLU A 67 13.23 1.73 7.55
CA GLU A 67 13.58 1.10 6.28
C GLU A 67 13.51 -0.43 6.36
N ARG A 68 14.16 -1.01 7.37
CA ARG A 68 14.17 -2.47 7.59
C ARG A 68 12.77 -3.05 7.67
N TRP A 69 11.89 -2.43 8.45
CA TRP A 69 10.57 -2.99 8.71
C TRP A 69 9.60 -2.79 7.53
N PHE A 70 9.67 -1.64 6.85
CA PHE A 70 8.89 -1.45 5.63
C PHE A 70 9.34 -2.40 4.51
N LEU A 71 10.65 -2.57 4.33
CA LEU A 71 11.19 -3.53 3.35
C LEU A 71 10.78 -4.96 3.70
N ALA A 72 10.93 -5.39 4.96
CA ALA A 72 10.54 -6.74 5.38
C ALA A 72 9.05 -7.02 5.12
N SER A 73 8.18 -6.06 5.41
CA SER A 73 6.75 -6.16 5.11
C SER A 73 6.47 -6.25 3.60
N ALA A 74 7.17 -5.44 2.80
CA ALA A 74 7.06 -5.44 1.34
C ALA A 74 7.53 -6.77 0.73
N GLU A 75 8.69 -7.27 1.13
CA GLU A 75 9.24 -8.57 0.71
C GLU A 75 8.37 -9.74 1.17
N GLY A 76 7.72 -9.61 2.32
CA GLY A 76 6.73 -10.56 2.82
C GLY A 76 5.40 -10.57 2.06
N GLY A 77 5.24 -9.69 1.05
CA GLY A 77 4.06 -9.66 0.18
C GLY A 77 2.90 -8.78 0.70
N ASN A 78 3.13 -7.92 1.69
CA ASN A 78 2.09 -7.02 2.18
C ASN A 78 1.98 -5.78 1.28
N PRO A 79 0.84 -5.54 0.60
CA PRO A 79 0.72 -4.41 -0.32
C PRO A 79 0.74 -3.04 0.38
N VAL A 80 0.34 -2.96 1.65
CA VAL A 80 0.52 -1.75 2.48
C VAL A 80 2.00 -1.52 2.75
N GLY A 81 2.74 -2.57 3.14
CA GLY A 81 4.19 -2.52 3.33
C GLY A 81 4.93 -2.07 2.07
N MET A 82 4.53 -2.58 0.89
CA MET A 82 5.08 -2.17 -0.40
C MET A 82 4.91 -0.66 -0.65
N MET A 83 3.72 -0.13 -0.39
CA MET A 83 3.46 1.31 -0.54
C MET A 83 4.20 2.15 0.49
N LEU A 84 4.29 1.70 1.73
CA LEU A 84 5.06 2.39 2.77
C LEU A 84 6.55 2.42 2.44
N TYR A 85 7.09 1.32 1.91
CA TYR A 85 8.49 1.27 1.48
C TYR A 85 8.75 2.12 0.23
N ALA A 86 7.85 2.07 -0.76
CA ALA A 86 7.93 2.94 -1.93
C ALA A 86 7.93 4.43 -1.56
N ASN A 87 7.04 4.82 -0.64
CA ASN A 87 7.00 6.19 -0.11
C ASN A 87 8.26 6.56 0.67
N TYR A 88 8.78 5.62 1.49
CA TYR A 88 10.04 5.83 2.21
C TYR A 88 11.21 6.08 1.23
N LEU A 89 11.31 5.27 0.17
CA LEU A 89 12.32 5.46 -0.88
C LEU A 89 12.14 6.82 -1.56
N PHE A 90 10.92 7.21 -1.90
CA PHE A 90 10.65 8.51 -2.55
C PHE A 90 11.07 9.69 -1.66
N GLU A 91 10.75 9.65 -0.36
CA GLU A 91 11.12 10.70 0.62
C GLU A 91 12.63 10.78 0.87
N ASN A 92 13.39 9.72 0.57
CA ASN A 92 14.84 9.63 0.80
C ASN A 92 15.66 9.55 -0.50
N ASP A 93 15.12 10.07 -1.61
CA ASP A 93 15.78 10.09 -2.93
C ASP A 93 16.25 8.69 -3.40
N GLY A 94 15.49 7.66 -3.06
CA GLY A 94 15.76 6.29 -3.45
C GLY A 94 15.57 6.02 -4.94
N SER A 95 15.85 4.79 -5.35
CA SER A 95 15.79 4.37 -6.75
C SER A 95 14.36 4.43 -7.32
N LYS A 96 14.11 5.31 -8.30
CA LYS A 96 12.81 5.35 -9.01
C LYS A 96 12.43 3.99 -9.62
N LYS A 97 13.42 3.20 -10.06
CA LYS A 97 13.17 1.85 -10.58
C LYS A 97 12.58 0.95 -9.51
N GLU A 98 13.09 1.04 -8.30
CA GLU A 98 12.62 0.23 -7.17
C GLU A 98 11.24 0.72 -6.69
N ILE A 99 11.04 2.03 -6.60
CA ILE A 99 9.73 2.64 -6.29
C ILE A 99 8.67 2.16 -7.29
N ARG A 100 8.97 2.22 -8.61
CA ARG A 100 8.05 1.71 -9.65
C ARG A 100 7.71 0.24 -9.46
N HIS A 101 8.70 -0.58 -9.10
CA HIS A 101 8.48 -2.00 -8.85
C HIS A 101 7.45 -2.21 -7.75
N TRP A 102 7.65 -1.58 -6.59
CA TRP A 102 6.76 -1.75 -5.45
C TRP A 102 5.36 -1.17 -5.69
N VAL A 103 5.28 0.02 -6.28
CA VAL A 103 3.99 0.64 -6.64
C VAL A 103 3.22 -0.26 -7.60
N LYS A 104 3.86 -0.76 -8.66
CA LYS A 104 3.20 -1.64 -9.64
C LYS A 104 2.76 -2.96 -8.99
N THR A 105 3.62 -3.59 -8.20
CA THR A 105 3.30 -4.85 -7.52
C THR A 105 2.13 -4.70 -6.56
N ALA A 106 2.11 -3.64 -5.74
CA ALA A 106 0.99 -3.36 -4.86
C ALA A 106 -0.31 -3.05 -5.62
N ALA A 107 -0.22 -2.37 -6.78
CA ALA A 107 -1.37 -2.12 -7.66
C ALA A 107 -1.94 -3.42 -8.23
N GLU A 108 -1.09 -4.33 -8.70
CA GLU A 108 -1.48 -5.67 -9.18
C GLU A 108 -2.13 -6.53 -8.07
N MET A 109 -1.82 -6.26 -6.81
CA MET A 109 -2.49 -6.87 -5.66
C MET A 109 -3.79 -6.17 -5.25
N GLY A 110 -4.22 -5.13 -5.96
CA GLY A 110 -5.47 -4.42 -5.73
C GLY A 110 -5.42 -3.34 -4.66
N HIS A 111 -4.23 -2.90 -4.21
CA HIS A 111 -4.14 -1.81 -3.25
C HIS A 111 -4.58 -0.47 -3.89
N ILE A 112 -5.63 0.14 -3.35
CA ILE A 112 -6.30 1.31 -3.97
C ILE A 112 -5.32 2.48 -4.20
N ASP A 113 -4.52 2.86 -3.20
CA ASP A 113 -3.58 3.97 -3.36
C ASP A 113 -2.44 3.63 -4.33
N ALA A 114 -2.05 2.36 -4.42
CA ALA A 114 -1.06 1.91 -5.39
C ALA A 114 -1.64 1.97 -6.83
N VAL A 115 -2.88 1.53 -7.02
CA VAL A 115 -3.58 1.65 -8.32
C VAL A 115 -3.71 3.11 -8.71
N SER A 116 -4.07 4.00 -7.78
CA SER A 116 -4.16 5.43 -8.03
C SER A 116 -2.81 6.04 -8.42
N THR A 117 -1.75 5.71 -7.66
CA THR A 117 -0.38 6.17 -7.96
C THR A 117 0.10 5.63 -9.30
N TYR A 118 -0.11 4.36 -9.58
CA TYR A 118 0.27 3.72 -10.84
C TYR A 118 -0.48 4.33 -12.01
N ALA A 119 -1.81 4.44 -11.92
CA ALA A 119 -2.66 5.01 -12.98
C ALA A 119 -2.26 6.44 -13.34
N SER A 120 -2.07 7.31 -12.35
CA SER A 120 -1.67 8.71 -12.59
C SER A 120 -0.30 8.81 -13.25
N ASN A 121 0.67 8.00 -12.82
CA ASN A 121 2.03 8.05 -13.37
C ASN A 121 2.10 7.51 -14.81
N ILE A 122 1.41 6.40 -15.15
CA ILE A 122 1.38 5.90 -16.53
C ILE A 122 0.54 6.76 -17.46
N ALA A 123 -0.45 7.51 -16.93
CA ALA A 123 -1.22 8.51 -17.68
C ALA A 123 -0.50 9.88 -17.77
N HIS A 124 0.68 10.00 -17.19
CA HIS A 124 1.44 11.25 -17.07
C HIS A 124 0.63 12.41 -16.47
N LEU A 125 0.00 12.14 -15.29
CA LEU A 125 -0.81 13.11 -14.52
C LEU A 125 -0.48 13.13 -13.00
N PRO A 126 0.64 13.62 -12.52
CA PRO A 126 1.96 13.79 -13.13
C PRO A 126 2.71 12.45 -13.29
N ASN A 127 3.88 12.45 -13.92
CA ASN A 127 4.78 11.31 -13.97
C ASN A 127 6.07 11.59 -13.16
N ASP A 128 5.95 11.59 -11.85
CA ASP A 128 7.07 11.82 -10.93
C ASP A 128 8.03 10.62 -10.83
N LEU A 129 7.51 9.43 -11.19
CA LEU A 129 8.22 8.15 -11.09
C LEU A 129 8.83 7.66 -12.41
N ASP A 130 8.76 8.44 -13.48
CA ASP A 130 9.30 8.11 -14.80
C ASP A 130 8.75 6.77 -15.37
N PHE A 131 7.47 6.48 -15.18
CA PHE A 131 6.83 5.37 -15.86
C PHE A 131 6.71 5.65 -17.38
N PRO A 132 6.85 4.63 -18.22
CA PRO A 132 6.45 4.74 -19.61
C PRO A 132 4.97 5.13 -19.73
N GLU A 133 4.64 5.99 -20.71
CA GLU A 133 3.25 6.38 -20.92
C GLU A 133 2.42 5.22 -21.44
N ASP A 134 1.29 5.00 -20.79
CA ASP A 134 0.22 4.09 -21.21
C ASP A 134 -1.12 4.76 -20.87
N LEU A 135 -1.60 5.56 -21.81
CA LEU A 135 -2.81 6.37 -21.60
C LEU A 135 -4.07 5.51 -21.52
N VAL A 136 -4.12 4.39 -22.25
CA VAL A 136 -5.24 3.45 -22.25
C VAL A 136 -5.34 2.76 -20.89
N ALA A 137 -4.27 2.15 -20.41
CA ALA A 137 -4.25 1.52 -19.10
C ALA A 137 -4.45 2.56 -17.97
N GLY A 138 -3.84 3.73 -18.07
CA GLY A 138 -4.00 4.82 -17.11
C GLY A 138 -5.44 5.30 -16.98
N TYR A 139 -6.14 5.49 -18.11
CA TYR A 139 -7.57 5.82 -18.11
C TYR A 139 -8.41 4.68 -17.52
N GLY A 140 -8.18 3.43 -17.95
CA GLY A 140 -8.93 2.27 -17.47
C GLY A 140 -8.84 2.07 -15.95
N LEU A 141 -7.64 2.18 -15.37
CA LEU A 141 -7.45 2.11 -13.92
C LEU A 141 -8.10 3.29 -13.19
N THR A 142 -8.00 4.50 -13.76
CA THR A 142 -8.68 5.69 -13.22
C THR A 142 -10.20 5.52 -13.27
N TYR A 143 -10.73 4.90 -14.32
CA TYR A 143 -12.15 4.57 -14.44
C TYR A 143 -12.58 3.59 -13.33
N LEU A 144 -11.83 2.51 -13.09
CA LEU A 144 -12.11 1.57 -12.00
C LEU A 144 -12.18 2.28 -10.63
N LEU A 145 -11.21 3.15 -10.34
CA LEU A 145 -11.19 3.92 -9.09
C LEU A 145 -12.43 4.82 -8.98
N SER A 146 -12.85 5.44 -10.07
CA SER A 146 -14.01 6.34 -10.09
C SER A 146 -15.34 5.64 -9.76
N GLN A 147 -15.43 4.32 -10.01
CA GLN A 147 -16.63 3.50 -9.76
C GLN A 147 -16.73 3.04 -8.31
N LEU A 148 -15.67 3.18 -7.51
CA LEU A 148 -15.69 2.76 -6.11
C LEU A 148 -16.72 3.56 -5.32
N GLN A 149 -17.54 2.84 -4.55
CA GLN A 149 -18.48 3.41 -3.60
C GLN A 149 -17.73 3.78 -2.32
N GLY A 150 -18.04 4.97 -1.78
CA GLY A 150 -17.43 5.46 -0.54
C GLY A 150 -16.54 6.68 -0.75
N GLY A 151 -16.11 7.25 0.37
CA GLY A 151 -15.18 8.38 0.40
C GLY A 151 -13.73 7.93 0.30
N GLY A 152 -12.86 8.90 0.06
CA GLY A 152 -11.42 8.68 -0.02
C GLY A 152 -10.82 9.41 -1.21
N VAL A 153 -9.52 9.69 -1.11
CA VAL A 153 -8.82 10.51 -2.12
C VAL A 153 -8.81 9.84 -3.49
N ALA A 154 -8.51 8.55 -3.56
CA ALA A 154 -8.36 7.84 -4.83
C ALA A 154 -9.65 7.79 -5.68
N PRO A 155 -10.85 7.46 -5.14
CA PRO A 155 -12.08 7.53 -5.92
C PRO A 155 -12.46 8.96 -6.37
N GLU A 156 -12.21 9.96 -5.54
CA GLU A 156 -12.48 11.36 -5.87
C GLU A 156 -11.54 11.88 -6.95
N ASP A 157 -10.26 11.57 -6.84
CA ASP A 157 -9.26 11.86 -7.86
C ASP A 157 -9.56 11.15 -9.17
N GLY A 158 -10.01 9.89 -9.11
CA GLY A 158 -10.49 9.15 -10.27
C GLY A 158 -11.59 9.91 -11.01
N ARG A 159 -12.64 10.31 -10.30
CA ARG A 159 -13.76 11.08 -10.88
C ARG A 159 -13.33 12.43 -11.45
N ARG A 160 -12.37 13.11 -10.77
CA ARG A 160 -11.85 14.41 -11.23
C ARG A 160 -10.96 14.26 -12.46
N ASN A 161 -10.11 13.24 -12.51
CA ASN A 161 -9.09 13.09 -13.55
C ASN A 161 -9.62 12.48 -14.86
N LEU A 162 -10.69 11.66 -14.82
CA LEU A 162 -11.26 11.04 -16.03
C LEU A 162 -11.58 12.03 -17.15
N PRO A 163 -12.27 13.16 -16.91
CA PRO A 163 -12.57 14.11 -17.98
C PRO A 163 -11.30 14.75 -18.59
N GLU A 164 -10.24 14.91 -17.81
CA GLU A 164 -8.98 15.47 -18.30
C GLU A 164 -8.22 14.45 -19.15
N LEU A 165 -8.25 13.18 -18.78
CA LEU A 165 -7.69 12.10 -19.58
C LEU A 165 -8.46 11.92 -20.90
N ALA A 166 -9.79 11.93 -20.85
CA ALA A 166 -10.64 11.80 -22.04
C ALA A 166 -10.34 12.85 -23.12
N LYS A 167 -9.93 14.08 -22.72
CA LYS A 167 -9.55 15.13 -23.68
C LYS A 167 -8.29 14.78 -24.48
N LYS A 168 -7.45 13.89 -23.99
CA LYS A 168 -6.21 13.43 -24.63
C LYS A 168 -6.41 12.18 -25.50
N MET A 169 -7.62 11.58 -25.51
CA MET A 169 -7.91 10.29 -26.09
C MET A 169 -8.94 10.40 -27.22
N THR A 170 -8.84 9.50 -28.19
CA THR A 170 -9.89 9.28 -29.17
C THR A 170 -11.03 8.44 -28.56
N PRO A 171 -12.25 8.50 -29.13
CA PRO A 171 -13.34 7.62 -28.67
C PRO A 171 -12.98 6.14 -28.68
N ALA A 172 -12.22 5.68 -29.68
CA ALA A 172 -11.78 4.28 -29.77
C ALA A 172 -10.81 3.89 -28.65
N GLN A 173 -9.90 4.80 -28.23
CA GLN A 173 -9.01 4.56 -27.10
C GLN A 173 -9.77 4.54 -25.77
N ILE A 174 -10.82 5.33 -25.62
CA ILE A 174 -11.68 5.30 -24.43
C ILE A 174 -12.40 3.94 -24.33
N GLU A 175 -12.98 3.46 -25.44
CA GLU A 175 -13.62 2.13 -25.51
C GLU A 175 -12.60 1.01 -25.18
N GLU A 176 -11.40 1.07 -25.72
CA GLU A 176 -10.31 0.15 -25.41
C GLU A 176 -9.95 0.18 -23.92
N ALA A 177 -9.90 1.36 -23.31
CA ALA A 177 -9.59 1.54 -21.90
C ALA A 177 -10.71 1.01 -20.97
N GLU A 178 -11.97 1.10 -21.37
CA GLU A 178 -13.08 0.51 -20.62
C GLU A 178 -13.02 -1.02 -20.68
N VAL A 179 -12.69 -1.61 -21.83
CA VAL A 179 -12.44 -3.07 -21.97
C VAL A 179 -11.24 -3.48 -21.10
N PHE A 180 -10.15 -2.72 -21.14
CA PHE A 180 -9.00 -2.96 -20.26
C PHE A 180 -9.39 -2.95 -18.79
N ALA A 181 -10.22 -2.00 -18.35
CA ALA A 181 -10.69 -1.90 -16.97
C ALA A 181 -11.49 -3.15 -16.56
N GLU A 182 -12.39 -3.63 -17.44
CA GLU A 182 -13.15 -4.85 -17.17
C GLU A 182 -12.24 -6.08 -17.04
N ASP A 183 -11.25 -6.21 -17.92
CA ASP A 183 -10.33 -7.34 -17.92
C ASP A 183 -9.38 -7.29 -16.72
N TRP A 184 -8.94 -6.08 -16.33
CA TRP A 184 -8.20 -5.90 -15.09
C TRP A 184 -9.01 -6.35 -13.88
N ALA A 185 -10.25 -5.90 -13.75
CA ALA A 185 -11.12 -6.26 -12.62
C ALA A 185 -11.42 -7.76 -12.54
N LYS A 186 -11.40 -8.49 -13.67
CA LYS A 186 -11.58 -9.96 -13.71
C LYS A 186 -10.32 -10.72 -13.36
N SER A 187 -9.15 -10.18 -13.67
CA SER A 187 -7.85 -10.87 -13.57
C SER A 187 -7.04 -10.52 -12.32
N HIS A 188 -7.43 -9.48 -11.58
CA HIS A 188 -6.76 -9.02 -10.38
C HIS A 188 -7.67 -9.09 -9.16
N PRO A 189 -7.11 -9.10 -7.94
CA PRO A 189 -7.89 -9.03 -6.71
C PRO A 189 -8.79 -7.78 -6.66
N PRO A 190 -9.93 -7.85 -5.95
CA PRO A 190 -10.77 -6.68 -5.72
C PRO A 190 -9.97 -5.53 -5.07
N LEU A 191 -10.27 -4.29 -5.49
CA LEU A 191 -9.62 -3.11 -4.94
C LEU A 191 -9.93 -2.96 -3.45
N SER A 192 -8.89 -2.80 -2.63
CA SER A 192 -8.97 -2.70 -1.17
C SER A 192 -7.91 -1.76 -0.62
N TYR A 193 -8.17 -1.16 0.54
CA TYR A 193 -7.14 -0.47 1.34
C TYR A 193 -6.34 -1.42 2.23
N PHE A 194 -6.68 -2.70 2.27
CA PHE A 194 -6.05 -3.70 3.14
C PHE A 194 -6.00 -3.26 4.61
N VAL A 195 -7.02 -2.54 5.04
CA VAL A 195 -7.17 -2.17 6.45
C VAL A 195 -7.40 -3.45 7.23
N PRO A 196 -6.57 -3.79 8.23
CA PRO A 196 -6.77 -4.97 9.04
C PRO A 196 -8.14 -4.92 9.69
N VAL A 197 -8.95 -5.97 9.50
CA VAL A 197 -10.25 -6.11 10.17
C VAL A 197 -9.96 -6.58 11.58
N TYR A 198 -9.82 -5.65 12.51
CA TYR A 198 -9.84 -5.99 13.92
C TYR A 198 -11.30 -6.12 14.32
N GLY A 199 -11.71 -7.36 14.63
CA GLY A 199 -13.04 -7.62 15.19
C GLY A 199 -13.21 -6.84 16.49
N TYR A 200 -14.20 -5.98 16.53
CA TYR A 200 -14.70 -5.37 17.74
C TYR A 200 -15.54 -6.38 18.51
#